data_6e495e6dae23367e7ffc2b03b6d8f4df
#
_entry.id   6e495e6dae23367e7ffc2b03b6d8f4df
#
_cell.length_a   1.000
_cell.length_b   1.000
_cell.length_c   1.000
_cell.angle_alpha   90.00
_cell.angle_beta   90.00
_cell.angle_gamma   90.00
#
_symmetry.space_group_name_H-M   'P 1'
#
loop_
_entity.id
_entity.type
_entity.pdbx_description
1 polymer ?
#
loop_
_entity_poly.entity_id
_entity_poly.type
_entity_poly.pdbx_seq_one_letter_code
_entity_poly.pdbx_strand_id
1 'polypeptide(L)'
;PQSVPKYAGTFKDMVMQKVSQFTWLPRWNAQDIVFKTLQPAIRHTKDECLDLPKVLYTTREVPITPQQTKYYNKLKKDAYMEASNEEVTVVNAASMLTKLLQVSAGAVYTDTRQIIEFDITNRLTALKEIMQEASHKIVIFCPFRNSINTLATELTKLKITNNVINGDVTMTKRSQI
;
A
#
# COMPACT_ATOMS: atom_id res chain seq x y z
N PRO A 1 13.54 -8.78 -32.64
CA PRO A 1 12.25 -9.14 -33.22
C PRO A 1 11.63 -7.89 -33.84
N GLN A 2 11.31 -7.98 -35.15
CA GLN A 2 10.76 -6.87 -35.95
C GLN A 2 9.28 -6.60 -35.69
N SER A 3 8.70 -7.26 -34.71
CA SER A 3 7.26 -7.22 -34.44
C SER A 3 6.81 -6.02 -33.56
N VAL A 4 7.74 -5.42 -32.79
CA VAL A 4 7.41 -4.28 -31.92
C VAL A 4 7.76 -2.97 -32.65
N PRO A 5 6.81 -2.03 -32.78
CA PRO A 5 7.10 -0.72 -33.35
C PRO A 5 8.23 0.00 -32.61
N LYS A 6 9.09 0.70 -33.34
CA LYS A 6 10.24 1.42 -32.78
C LYS A 6 9.83 2.47 -31.74
N TYR A 7 8.67 3.08 -31.90
CA TYR A 7 8.19 4.15 -31.04
C TYR A 7 6.97 3.71 -30.20
N ALA A 8 7.02 3.97 -28.92
CA ALA A 8 5.92 3.63 -27.98
C ALA A 8 4.59 4.29 -28.36
N GLY A 9 4.61 5.51 -28.93
CA GLY A 9 3.43 6.19 -29.43
C GLY A 9 2.70 5.40 -30.51
N THR A 10 3.43 4.92 -31.52
CA THR A 10 2.87 4.10 -32.59
C THR A 10 2.25 2.81 -32.05
N PHE A 11 2.91 2.14 -31.10
CA PHE A 11 2.34 0.95 -30.48
C PHE A 11 1.08 1.28 -29.68
N LYS A 12 1.08 2.37 -28.93
CA LYS A 12 -0.11 2.85 -28.21
C LYS A 12 -1.27 3.08 -29.17
N ASP A 13 -1.06 3.73 -30.30
CA ASP A 13 -2.11 4.00 -31.28
C ASP A 13 -2.65 2.74 -31.95
N MET A 14 -1.83 1.68 -32.05
CA MET A 14 -2.27 0.37 -32.55
C MET A 14 -3.22 -0.35 -31.57
N VAL A 15 -2.93 -0.29 -30.28
CA VAL A 15 -3.65 -1.07 -29.25
C VAL A 15 -4.70 -0.26 -28.49
N MET A 16 -4.64 1.06 -28.53
CA MET A 16 -5.55 1.94 -27.81
C MET A 16 -6.24 2.93 -28.74
N GLN A 17 -7.43 3.35 -28.36
CA GLN A 17 -8.15 4.45 -28.99
C GLN A 17 -8.34 5.59 -28.00
N LYS A 18 -8.17 6.81 -28.49
CA LYS A 18 -8.39 8.02 -27.70
C LYS A 18 -9.88 8.32 -27.65
N VAL A 19 -10.45 8.38 -26.45
CA VAL A 19 -11.88 8.65 -26.24
C VAL A 19 -12.11 10.10 -25.80
N SER A 20 -11.16 10.68 -25.07
CA SER A 20 -11.19 12.09 -24.69
C SER A 20 -9.76 12.63 -24.64
N GLN A 21 -9.60 13.94 -24.29
CA GLN A 21 -8.28 14.57 -24.23
C GLN A 21 -7.27 13.80 -23.36
N PHE A 22 -7.74 13.16 -22.29
CA PHE A 22 -6.88 12.43 -21.33
C PHE A 22 -7.21 10.94 -21.18
N THR A 23 -8.26 10.44 -21.88
CA THR A 23 -8.72 9.06 -21.71
C THR A 23 -8.46 8.23 -22.94
N TRP A 24 -7.82 7.08 -22.72
CA TRP A 24 -7.56 6.08 -23.74
C TRP A 24 -8.18 4.74 -23.32
N LEU A 25 -8.83 4.06 -24.22
CA LEU A 25 -9.39 2.73 -24.00
C LEU A 25 -8.73 1.71 -24.94
N PRO A 26 -8.58 0.46 -24.52
CA PRO A 26 -8.11 -0.60 -25.42
C PRO A 26 -9.04 -0.76 -26.62
N ARG A 27 -8.47 -0.99 -27.79
CA ARG A 27 -9.26 -1.41 -28.98
C ARG A 27 -9.78 -2.82 -28.75
N TRP A 28 -10.87 -3.17 -29.42
CA TRP A 28 -11.49 -4.49 -29.30
C TRP A 28 -10.51 -5.65 -29.64
N ASN A 29 -9.55 -5.44 -30.52
CA ASN A 29 -8.52 -6.38 -30.94
C ASN A 29 -7.14 -6.13 -30.29
N ALA A 30 -7.06 -5.30 -29.26
CA ALA A 30 -5.80 -4.94 -28.61
C ALA A 30 -5.05 -6.17 -28.07
N GLN A 31 -5.76 -7.12 -27.51
CA GLN A 31 -5.18 -8.33 -26.96
C GLN A 31 -4.50 -9.18 -28.04
N ASP A 32 -5.10 -9.34 -29.19
CA ASP A 32 -4.53 -10.10 -30.31
C ASP A 32 -3.28 -9.43 -30.88
N ILE A 33 -3.32 -8.09 -31.01
CA ILE A 33 -2.18 -7.32 -31.46
C ILE A 33 -1.01 -7.46 -30.49
N VAL A 34 -1.26 -7.30 -29.19
CA VAL A 34 -0.24 -7.46 -28.14
C VAL A 34 0.33 -8.89 -28.17
N PHE A 35 -0.53 -9.89 -28.23
CA PHE A 35 -0.09 -11.29 -28.27
C PHE A 35 0.79 -11.59 -29.48
N LYS A 36 0.40 -11.17 -30.68
CA LYS A 36 1.20 -11.32 -31.90
C LYS A 36 2.53 -10.56 -31.83
N THR A 37 2.51 -9.36 -31.27
CA THR A 37 3.70 -8.50 -31.15
C THR A 37 4.72 -9.09 -30.18
N LEU A 38 4.28 -9.78 -29.15
CA LEU A 38 5.15 -10.39 -28.14
C LEU A 38 5.75 -11.72 -28.59
N GLN A 39 5.31 -12.32 -29.71
CA GLN A 39 5.89 -13.60 -30.16
C GLN A 39 7.36 -13.43 -30.63
N PRO A 40 8.25 -14.37 -30.32
CA PRO A 40 8.04 -15.60 -29.55
C PRO A 40 8.23 -15.36 -28.05
N ALA A 41 7.15 -15.01 -27.32
CA ALA A 41 7.17 -14.88 -25.87
C ALA A 41 6.62 -16.15 -25.23
N ILE A 42 7.33 -16.66 -24.24
CA ILE A 42 6.88 -17.75 -23.38
C ILE A 42 6.35 -17.13 -22.09
N ARG A 43 5.14 -17.46 -21.71
CA ARG A 43 4.53 -17.07 -20.45
C ARG A 43 4.22 -18.32 -19.66
N HIS A 44 4.76 -18.36 -18.45
CA HIS A 44 4.38 -19.34 -17.45
C HIS A 44 3.65 -18.64 -16.31
N THR A 45 2.56 -19.23 -15.87
CA THR A 45 1.90 -18.78 -14.64
C THR A 45 2.61 -19.38 -13.44
N LYS A 46 2.47 -18.71 -12.27
CA LYS A 46 3.05 -19.20 -11.02
C LYS A 46 2.55 -20.62 -10.69
N ASP A 47 1.27 -20.88 -10.95
CA ASP A 47 0.62 -22.16 -10.65
C ASP A 47 1.07 -23.30 -11.58
N GLU A 48 1.56 -22.97 -12.80
CA GLU A 48 2.15 -23.94 -13.72
C GLU A 48 3.59 -24.31 -13.38
N CYS A 49 4.32 -23.41 -12.72
CA CYS A 49 5.76 -23.54 -12.50
C CYS A 49 6.15 -23.90 -11.06
N LEU A 50 5.28 -23.64 -10.09
CA LEU A 50 5.60 -23.79 -8.68
C LEU A 50 4.52 -24.61 -7.98
N ASP A 51 4.95 -25.67 -7.32
CA ASP A 51 4.10 -26.43 -6.40
C ASP A 51 4.10 -25.71 -5.03
N LEU A 52 3.26 -24.70 -4.91
CA LEU A 52 3.11 -23.90 -3.71
C LEU A 52 1.81 -24.22 -2.98
N PRO A 53 1.81 -24.23 -1.65
CA PRO A 53 0.57 -24.37 -0.90
C PRO A 53 -0.39 -23.22 -1.21
N LYS A 54 -1.68 -23.49 -1.08
CA LYS A 54 -2.72 -22.47 -1.30
C LYS A 54 -2.54 -21.31 -0.32
N VAL A 55 -2.74 -20.09 -0.84
CA VAL A 55 -2.71 -18.88 -0.01
C VAL A 55 -3.95 -18.86 0.88
N LEU A 56 -3.74 -18.72 2.18
CA LEU A 56 -4.79 -18.52 3.17
C LEU A 56 -4.83 -17.04 3.57
N TYR A 57 -5.98 -16.41 3.40
CA TYR A 57 -6.21 -15.04 3.85
C TYR A 57 -6.98 -15.06 5.15
N THR A 58 -6.40 -14.45 6.18
CA THR A 58 -7.03 -14.31 7.49
C THR A 58 -7.10 -12.84 7.87
N THR A 59 -8.17 -12.43 8.56
CA THR A 59 -8.35 -11.08 9.07
C THR A 59 -8.39 -11.14 10.60
N ARG A 60 -7.59 -10.28 11.24
CA ARG A 60 -7.67 -10.06 12.69
C ARG A 60 -8.11 -8.63 12.95
N GLU A 61 -9.23 -8.48 13.61
CA GLU A 61 -9.75 -7.19 14.04
C GLU A 61 -9.10 -6.81 15.37
N VAL A 62 -8.49 -5.62 15.40
CA VAL A 62 -7.83 -5.10 16.59
C VAL A 62 -8.41 -3.72 16.88
N PRO A 63 -9.07 -3.53 18.03
CA PRO A 63 -9.63 -2.24 18.41
C PRO A 63 -8.52 -1.21 18.60
N ILE A 64 -8.78 0.01 18.15
CA ILE A 64 -7.91 1.15 18.43
C ILE A 64 -7.99 1.52 19.91
N THR A 65 -6.93 2.11 20.45
CA THR A 65 -6.87 2.50 21.86
C THR A 65 -7.83 3.66 22.18
N PRO A 66 -8.21 3.86 23.45
CA PRO A 66 -9.06 4.98 23.84
C PRO A 66 -8.50 6.34 23.43
N GLN A 67 -7.17 6.51 23.48
CA GLN A 67 -6.49 7.71 23.02
C GLN A 67 -6.71 7.94 21.52
N GLN A 68 -6.51 6.91 20.70
CA GLN A 68 -6.77 6.98 19.26
C GLN A 68 -8.25 7.25 18.97
N THR A 69 -9.16 6.56 19.68
CA THR A 69 -10.60 6.73 19.51
C THR A 69 -11.04 8.18 19.77
N LYS A 70 -10.53 8.78 20.84
CA LYS A 70 -10.83 10.18 21.17
C LYS A 70 -10.38 11.13 20.05
N TYR A 71 -9.17 10.95 19.55
CA TYR A 71 -8.61 11.81 18.49
C TYR A 71 -9.30 11.55 17.14
N TYR A 72 -9.56 10.30 16.82
CA TYR A 72 -10.29 9.90 15.61
C TYR A 72 -11.68 10.53 15.54
N ASN A 73 -12.44 10.45 16.66
CA ASN A 73 -13.77 11.01 16.72
C ASN A 73 -13.75 12.55 16.65
N LYS A 74 -12.74 13.20 17.24
CA LYS A 74 -12.55 14.64 17.11
C LYS A 74 -12.32 15.02 15.65
N LEU A 75 -11.37 14.41 14.96
CA LEU A 75 -11.12 14.65 13.54
C LEU A 75 -12.37 14.42 12.67
N LYS A 76 -13.09 13.33 12.93
CA LYS A 76 -14.32 13.03 12.21
C LYS A 76 -15.40 14.09 12.41
N LYS A 77 -15.55 14.61 13.64
CA LYS A 77 -16.50 15.67 13.95
C LYS A 77 -16.11 16.99 13.28
N ASP A 78 -14.85 17.37 13.38
CA ASP A 78 -14.33 18.62 12.79
C ASP A 78 -14.53 18.59 11.25
N ALA A 79 -14.25 17.47 10.60
CA ALA A 79 -14.53 17.24 9.19
C ALA A 79 -16.00 17.35 8.82
N TYR A 80 -16.87 16.82 9.65
CA TYR A 80 -18.31 16.89 9.39
C TYR A 80 -18.83 18.32 9.53
N MET A 81 -18.28 19.11 10.44
CA MET A 81 -18.61 20.53 10.61
C MET A 81 -18.12 21.38 9.43
N GLU A 82 -16.89 21.15 8.96
CA GLU A 82 -16.39 21.79 7.73
C GLU A 82 -17.26 21.43 6.52
N ALA A 83 -17.63 20.15 6.38
CA ALA A 83 -18.47 19.67 5.29
C ALA A 83 -19.90 20.26 5.31
N SER A 84 -20.42 20.64 6.47
CA SER A 84 -21.75 21.26 6.58
C SER A 84 -21.76 22.75 6.26
N ASN A 85 -20.61 23.40 6.26
CA ASN A 85 -20.49 24.84 6.06
C ASN A 85 -19.93 25.23 4.68
N GLU A 86 -19.30 24.31 3.95
CA GLU A 86 -18.71 24.55 2.62
C GLU A 86 -18.92 23.32 1.71
N GLU A 87 -18.89 23.54 0.38
CA GLU A 87 -18.83 22.44 -0.58
C GLU A 87 -17.57 21.59 -0.33
N VAL A 88 -17.76 20.36 0.13
CA VAL A 88 -16.67 19.40 0.34
C VAL A 88 -16.03 19.06 -0.99
N THR A 89 -14.83 19.57 -1.23
CA THR A 89 -14.08 19.16 -2.40
C THR A 89 -13.55 17.74 -2.22
N VAL A 90 -13.44 16.99 -3.31
CA VAL A 90 -12.87 15.61 -3.31
C VAL A 90 -11.47 15.57 -2.66
N VAL A 91 -10.71 16.66 -2.79
CA VAL A 91 -9.36 16.81 -2.20
C VAL A 91 -9.42 16.84 -0.67
N ASN A 92 -10.38 17.59 -0.10
CA ASN A 92 -10.53 17.68 1.36
C ASN A 92 -10.98 16.34 1.95
N ALA A 93 -11.90 15.64 1.29
CA ALA A 93 -12.37 14.31 1.71
C ALA A 93 -11.22 13.26 1.69
N ALA A 94 -10.40 13.26 0.65
CA ALA A 94 -9.25 12.34 0.54
C ALA A 94 -8.17 12.63 1.61
N SER A 95 -7.90 13.91 1.87
CA SER A 95 -6.97 14.34 2.92
C SER A 95 -7.45 13.88 4.29
N MET A 96 -8.74 14.07 4.57
CA MET A 96 -9.36 13.64 5.82
C MET A 96 -9.29 12.12 6.01
N LEU A 97 -9.65 11.34 4.99
CA LEU A 97 -9.55 9.88 5.03
C LEU A 97 -8.12 9.45 5.34
N THR A 98 -7.13 10.09 4.72
CA THR A 98 -5.72 9.82 4.98
C THR A 98 -5.34 10.10 6.43
N LYS A 99 -5.79 11.21 7.02
CA LYS A 99 -5.56 11.53 8.44
C LYS A 99 -6.22 10.51 9.38
N LEU A 100 -7.44 10.07 9.09
CA LEU A 100 -8.12 9.03 9.87
C LEU A 100 -7.38 7.68 9.79
N LEU A 101 -6.89 7.29 8.62
CA LEU A 101 -6.06 6.09 8.45
C LEU A 101 -4.72 6.22 9.20
N GLN A 102 -4.10 7.39 9.22
CA GLN A 102 -2.89 7.65 9.98
C GLN A 102 -3.12 7.48 11.48
N VAL A 103 -4.18 8.06 12.04
CA VAL A 103 -4.55 7.88 13.46
C VAL A 103 -4.75 6.41 13.78
N SER A 104 -5.48 5.68 12.94
CA SER A 104 -5.70 4.24 13.10
C SER A 104 -4.38 3.46 13.01
N ALA A 105 -3.41 3.93 12.24
CA ALA A 105 -2.11 3.30 12.10
C ALA A 105 -1.13 3.61 13.27
N GLY A 106 -1.47 4.56 14.14
CA GLY A 106 -0.70 4.86 15.35
C GLY A 106 0.00 6.21 15.37
N ALA A 107 -0.08 7.02 14.31
CA ALA A 107 0.45 8.38 14.33
C ALA A 107 -0.23 9.23 13.26
N VAL A 108 -0.29 10.54 13.45
CA VAL A 108 -0.80 11.48 12.46
C VAL A 108 0.18 12.62 12.22
N TYR A 109 0.32 13.02 10.98
CA TYR A 109 1.12 14.20 10.60
C TYR A 109 0.24 15.45 10.66
N THR A 110 0.72 16.44 11.40
CA THR A 110 0.09 17.77 11.43
C THR A 110 0.42 18.56 10.16
N ASP A 111 -0.29 19.65 9.93
CA ASP A 111 -0.04 20.52 8.78
C ASP A 111 1.34 21.20 8.88
N THR A 112 1.88 21.34 10.10
CA THR A 112 3.26 21.79 10.39
C THR A 112 4.30 20.68 10.27
N ARG A 113 3.93 19.50 9.73
CA ARG A 113 4.78 18.31 9.59
C ARG A 113 5.29 17.71 10.90
N GLN A 114 4.71 18.09 12.02
CA GLN A 114 4.98 17.41 13.29
C GLN A 114 4.23 16.07 13.31
N ILE A 115 4.74 15.13 14.10
CA ILE A 115 4.14 13.81 14.27
C ILE A 115 3.51 13.75 15.65
N ILE A 116 2.25 13.38 15.71
CA ILE A 116 1.55 13.04 16.95
C ILE A 116 1.46 11.52 16.98
N GLU A 117 2.11 10.91 17.95
CA GLU A 117 2.10 9.45 18.13
C GLU A 117 1.04 9.05 19.14
N PHE A 118 0.45 7.87 18.92
CA PHE A 118 -0.57 7.27 19.75
C PHE A 118 -0.09 5.94 20.31
N ASP A 119 -0.67 5.54 21.43
CA ASP A 119 -0.51 4.20 21.95
C ASP A 119 -1.07 3.16 20.96
N ILE A 120 -0.23 2.19 20.58
CA ILE A 120 -0.56 1.09 19.65
C ILE A 120 -0.43 -0.29 20.30
N THR A 121 -0.47 -0.34 21.64
CA THR A 121 -0.26 -1.58 22.41
C THR A 121 -1.15 -2.72 21.92
N ASN A 122 -2.43 -2.45 21.63
CA ASN A 122 -3.35 -3.48 21.11
C ASN A 122 -2.83 -4.13 19.82
N ARG A 123 -2.32 -3.31 18.89
CA ARG A 123 -1.77 -3.81 17.60
C ARG A 123 -0.45 -4.56 17.80
N LEU A 124 0.40 -4.09 18.70
CA LEU A 124 1.65 -4.76 19.05
C LEU A 124 1.39 -6.12 19.70
N THR A 125 0.38 -6.23 20.54
CA THR A 125 -0.03 -7.50 21.15
C THR A 125 -0.48 -8.49 20.08
N ALA A 126 -1.39 -8.09 19.20
CA ALA A 126 -1.84 -8.93 18.09
C ALA A 126 -0.68 -9.35 17.15
N LEU A 127 0.25 -8.44 16.88
CA LEU A 127 1.44 -8.77 16.09
C LEU A 127 2.32 -9.81 16.80
N LYS A 128 2.54 -9.68 18.11
CA LYS A 128 3.31 -10.67 18.90
C LYS A 128 2.67 -12.06 18.85
N GLU A 129 1.35 -12.15 18.95
CA GLU A 129 0.62 -13.41 18.81
C GLU A 129 0.87 -14.04 17.43
N ILE A 130 0.72 -13.26 16.34
CA ILE A 130 1.00 -13.73 14.98
C ILE A 130 2.45 -14.23 14.85
N MET A 131 3.39 -13.50 15.45
CA MET A 131 4.81 -13.88 15.41
C MET A 131 5.10 -15.17 16.18
N GLN A 132 4.37 -15.44 17.27
CA GLN A 132 4.50 -16.68 18.03
C GLN A 132 3.93 -17.89 17.28
N GLU A 133 2.90 -17.68 16.47
CA GLU A 133 2.28 -18.71 15.63
C GLU A 133 3.13 -19.04 14.40
N ALA A 134 3.96 -18.10 13.95
CA ALA A 134 4.73 -18.27 12.72
C ALA A 134 6.05 -18.99 12.96
N SER A 135 6.30 -20.04 12.18
CA SER A 135 7.55 -20.81 12.21
C SER A 135 8.65 -20.26 11.30
N HIS A 136 8.33 -19.28 10.46
CA HIS A 136 9.23 -18.74 9.42
C HIS A 136 9.32 -17.21 9.48
N LYS A 137 10.14 -16.66 8.57
CA LYS A 137 10.26 -15.21 8.41
C LYS A 137 8.91 -14.57 8.07
N ILE A 138 8.62 -13.45 8.69
CA ILE A 138 7.40 -12.67 8.46
C ILE A 138 7.75 -11.40 7.69
N VAL A 139 6.94 -11.06 6.69
CA VAL A 139 7.02 -9.80 5.98
C VAL A 139 5.81 -8.95 6.40
N ILE A 140 6.09 -7.73 6.93
CA ILE A 140 5.06 -6.82 7.42
C ILE A 140 4.98 -5.62 6.48
N PHE A 141 3.84 -5.41 5.84
CA PHE A 141 3.57 -4.23 5.02
C PHE A 141 2.87 -3.15 5.84
N CYS A 142 3.45 -1.95 5.86
CA CYS A 142 2.89 -0.80 6.55
C CYS A 142 2.64 0.35 5.58
N PRO A 143 1.48 1.01 5.63
CA PRO A 143 1.14 2.10 4.69
C PRO A 143 1.89 3.41 4.99
N PHE A 144 2.40 3.61 6.21
CA PHE A 144 3.02 4.85 6.64
C PHE A 144 4.43 4.63 7.19
N ARG A 145 5.36 5.55 6.87
CA ARG A 145 6.76 5.51 7.33
C ARG A 145 6.87 5.48 8.86
N ASN A 146 6.05 6.26 9.55
CA ASN A 146 6.09 6.27 11.02
C ASN A 146 5.74 4.89 11.59
N SER A 147 4.74 4.22 11.05
CA SER A 147 4.39 2.85 11.47
C SER A 147 5.54 1.87 11.27
N ILE A 148 6.30 1.99 10.17
CA ILE A 148 7.49 1.16 9.93
C ILE A 148 8.55 1.43 11.01
N ASN A 149 8.84 2.70 11.29
CA ASN A 149 9.87 3.08 12.27
C ASN A 149 9.47 2.65 13.69
N THR A 150 8.21 2.86 14.07
CA THR A 150 7.70 2.45 15.39
C THR A 150 7.79 0.93 15.54
N LEU A 151 7.37 0.17 14.55
CA LEU A 151 7.47 -1.30 14.58
C LEU A 151 8.92 -1.77 14.65
N ALA A 152 9.83 -1.22 13.85
CA ALA A 152 11.24 -1.57 13.89
C ALA A 152 11.85 -1.30 15.26
N THR A 153 11.50 -0.18 15.88
CA THR A 153 11.94 0.19 17.24
C THR A 153 11.42 -0.81 18.27
N GLU A 154 10.13 -1.14 18.23
CA GLU A 154 9.52 -2.08 19.17
C GLU A 154 10.06 -3.50 19.01
N LEU A 155 10.27 -3.98 17.78
CA LEU A 155 10.89 -5.29 17.52
C LEU A 155 12.34 -5.34 18.03
N THR A 156 13.08 -4.26 17.86
CA THR A 156 14.46 -4.14 18.41
C THR A 156 14.47 -4.18 19.94
N LYS A 157 13.54 -3.49 20.61
CA LYS A 157 13.40 -3.57 22.07
C LYS A 157 13.09 -4.99 22.54
N LEU A 158 12.35 -5.75 21.77
CA LEU A 158 12.03 -7.16 22.01
C LEU A 158 13.18 -8.11 21.63
N LYS A 159 14.32 -7.60 21.17
CA LYS A 159 15.48 -8.39 20.68
C LYS A 159 15.14 -9.27 19.49
N ILE A 160 14.16 -8.88 18.66
CA ILE A 160 13.77 -9.56 17.44
C ILE A 160 14.53 -8.96 16.28
N THR A 161 15.33 -9.77 15.58
CA THR A 161 16.06 -9.32 14.39
C THR A 161 15.10 -8.88 13.33
N ASN A 162 15.26 -7.67 12.83
CA ASN A 162 14.39 -7.09 11.80
C ASN A 162 15.19 -6.23 10.84
N ASN A 163 14.68 -6.11 9.62
CA ASN A 163 15.21 -5.22 8.59
C ASN A 163 14.06 -4.41 8.00
N VAL A 164 14.37 -3.17 7.60
CA VAL A 164 13.40 -2.24 7.01
C VAL A 164 13.71 -2.03 5.54
N ILE A 165 12.69 -2.16 4.69
CA ILE A 165 12.74 -1.79 3.27
C ILE A 165 11.73 -0.67 3.03
N ASN A 166 12.22 0.54 2.79
CA ASN A 166 11.41 1.72 2.46
C ASN A 166 12.05 2.49 1.30
N GLY A 167 11.54 3.70 0.99
CA GLY A 167 12.06 4.52 -0.09
C GLY A 167 13.50 5.01 0.10
N ASP A 168 14.03 4.98 1.32
CA ASP A 168 15.39 5.46 1.63
C ASP A 168 16.44 4.35 1.48
N VAL A 169 16.01 3.08 1.33
CA VAL A 169 16.92 1.94 1.19
C VAL A 169 17.34 1.79 -0.27
N THR A 170 18.63 1.87 -0.53
CA THR A 170 19.20 1.73 -1.87
C THR A 170 19.03 0.31 -2.42
N MET A 171 19.06 0.16 -3.76
CA MET A 171 18.95 -1.16 -4.41
C MET A 171 20.00 -2.16 -3.91
N THR A 172 21.24 -1.71 -3.75
CA THR A 172 22.33 -2.55 -3.23
C THR A 172 22.03 -3.06 -1.80
N LYS A 173 21.50 -2.21 -0.93
CA LYS A 173 21.11 -2.63 0.42
C LYS A 173 19.92 -3.58 0.41
N ARG A 174 18.94 -3.38 -0.48
CA ARG A 174 17.77 -4.27 -0.59
C ARG A 174 18.15 -5.70 -0.96
N SER A 175 19.18 -5.88 -1.79
CA SER A 175 19.65 -7.22 -2.17
C SER A 175 20.45 -7.93 -1.06
N GLN A 176 20.82 -7.22 0.01
CA GLN A 176 21.53 -7.76 1.17
C GLN A 176 20.60 -8.10 2.35
N ILE A 177 19.33 -7.67 2.30
CA ILE A 177 18.29 -7.91 3.30
C ILE A 177 17.54 -9.21 2.99
#